data_9abe46f6c306b2d0fdb6721c04d26a29
#
_entry.id   9abe46f6c306b2d0fdb6721c04d26a29
#
_cell.length_a   1.000
_cell.length_b   1.000
_cell.length_c   1.000
_cell.angle_alpha   90.00
_cell.angle_beta   90.00
_cell.angle_gamma   90.00
#
_symmetry.space_group_name_H-M   'P 1'
#
loop_
_entity.id
_entity.type
_entity.pdbx_description
1 polymer ?
#
loop_
_entity_poly.entity_id
_entity_poly.type
_entity_poly.pdbx_seq_one_letter_code
_entity_poly.pdbx_strand_id
1 'polypeptide(L)'
;MSLHFERVLLLTKVPLFSYLRTDQLSRLAPLLEPVAWPKGVRVFDMGEIGLELYIIIDGRVGISVDPDPSRQVFISELKAGDSLGEMALIDNEPRSATAHVLEDTQALALDNEKFQGLLLSYPELGIGMLRALSQRLRALSVKQDR
;
A
#
# COMPACT_ATOMS: atom_id res chain seq x y z
N MET A 1 -15.80 -18.97 1.62
CA MET A 1 -15.23 -18.05 0.64
C MET A 1 -13.76 -18.38 0.39
N SER A 2 -13.29 -18.30 -0.84
CA SER A 2 -11.90 -18.64 -1.12
C SER A 2 -10.98 -17.52 -0.65
N LEU A 3 -9.79 -17.89 -0.22
CA LEU A 3 -8.73 -16.95 0.14
C LEU A 3 -8.39 -16.01 -1.02
N HIS A 4 -8.40 -16.54 -2.24
CA HIS A 4 -8.15 -15.76 -3.45
C HIS A 4 -9.18 -14.63 -3.62
N PHE A 5 -10.45 -14.95 -3.43
CA PHE A 5 -11.53 -13.96 -3.54
C PHE A 5 -11.39 -12.84 -2.50
N GLU A 6 -11.05 -13.20 -1.26
CA GLU A 6 -10.82 -12.21 -0.20
C GLU A 6 -9.65 -11.28 -0.54
N ARG A 7 -8.58 -11.84 -1.12
CA ARG A 7 -7.42 -11.06 -1.55
C ARG A 7 -7.77 -10.09 -2.69
N VAL A 8 -8.57 -10.55 -3.64
CA VAL A 8 -9.06 -9.68 -4.73
C VAL A 8 -9.86 -8.51 -4.15
N LEU A 9 -10.76 -8.78 -3.20
CA LEU A 9 -11.55 -7.73 -2.56
C LEU A 9 -10.67 -6.70 -1.84
N LEU A 10 -9.62 -7.15 -1.16
CA LEU A 10 -8.68 -6.25 -0.49
C LEU A 10 -7.92 -5.39 -1.51
N LEU A 11 -7.51 -5.97 -2.62
CA LEU A 11 -6.81 -5.24 -3.68
C LEU A 11 -7.67 -4.12 -4.28
N THR A 12 -9.00 -4.29 -4.34
CA THR A 12 -9.89 -3.25 -4.84
C THR A 12 -9.82 -1.97 -4.00
N LYS A 13 -9.41 -2.08 -2.74
CA LYS A 13 -9.34 -0.94 -1.81
C LYS A 13 -8.06 -0.13 -1.94
N VAL A 14 -7.07 -0.64 -2.65
CA VAL A 14 -5.81 0.08 -2.88
C VAL A 14 -6.06 1.15 -3.95
N PRO A 15 -5.87 2.45 -3.63
CA PRO A 15 -6.19 3.52 -4.58
C PRO A 15 -5.49 3.38 -5.94
N LEU A 16 -4.24 2.92 -5.96
CA LEU A 16 -3.48 2.72 -7.20
C LEU A 16 -4.12 1.68 -8.13
N PHE A 17 -4.91 0.74 -7.57
CA PHE A 17 -5.54 -0.35 -8.32
C PHE A 17 -7.02 -0.08 -8.63
N SER A 18 -7.52 1.13 -8.35
CA SER A 18 -8.95 1.45 -8.47
C SER A 18 -9.51 1.35 -9.89
N TYR A 19 -8.66 1.39 -10.90
CA TYR A 19 -9.06 1.25 -12.31
C TYR A 19 -8.75 -0.13 -12.90
N LEU A 20 -8.26 -1.06 -12.08
CA LEU A 20 -8.01 -2.42 -12.54
C LEU A 20 -9.29 -3.25 -12.50
N ARG A 21 -9.46 -4.11 -13.51
CA ARG A 21 -10.58 -5.05 -13.57
C ARG A 21 -10.34 -6.24 -12.64
N THR A 22 -11.41 -6.95 -12.31
CA THR A 22 -11.32 -8.13 -11.44
C THR A 22 -10.35 -9.18 -11.98
N ASP A 23 -10.32 -9.42 -13.30
CA ASP A 23 -9.41 -10.37 -13.91
C ASP A 23 -7.94 -9.93 -13.74
N GLN A 24 -7.67 -8.63 -13.79
CA GLN A 24 -6.34 -8.07 -13.55
C GLN A 24 -5.94 -8.21 -12.08
N LEU A 25 -6.84 -7.89 -11.15
CA LEU A 25 -6.59 -8.06 -9.72
C LEU A 25 -6.38 -9.53 -9.36
N SER A 26 -7.04 -10.45 -10.04
CA SER A 26 -6.83 -11.88 -9.86
C SER A 26 -5.39 -12.32 -10.17
N ARG A 27 -4.68 -11.61 -11.02
CA ARG A 27 -3.27 -11.89 -11.32
C ARG A 27 -2.35 -11.38 -10.20
N LEU A 28 -2.75 -10.32 -9.51
CA LEU A 28 -1.99 -9.77 -8.38
C LEU A 28 -2.17 -10.58 -7.11
N ALA A 29 -3.35 -11.13 -6.89
CA ALA A 29 -3.69 -11.81 -5.64
C ALA A 29 -2.71 -12.91 -5.22
N PRO A 30 -2.22 -13.78 -6.13
CA PRO A 30 -1.27 -14.83 -5.75
C PRO A 30 0.10 -14.31 -5.28
N LEU A 31 0.44 -13.05 -5.57
CA LEU A 31 1.71 -12.46 -5.17
C LEU A 31 1.69 -11.99 -3.72
N LEU A 32 0.51 -11.81 -3.13
CA LEU A 32 0.36 -11.32 -1.77
C LEU A 32 0.83 -12.37 -0.76
N GLU A 33 1.65 -11.94 0.20
CA GLU A 33 2.16 -12.80 1.25
C GLU A 33 1.71 -12.31 2.62
N PRO A 34 1.18 -13.22 3.49
CA PRO A 34 0.78 -12.83 4.84
C PRO A 34 1.98 -12.38 5.66
N VAL A 35 1.79 -11.30 6.41
CA VAL A 35 2.73 -10.83 7.42
C VAL A 35 1.98 -10.49 8.69
N ALA A 36 2.64 -10.59 9.83
CA ALA A 36 2.07 -10.26 11.12
C ALA A 36 3.08 -9.42 11.92
N TRP A 37 2.58 -8.37 12.55
CA TRP A 37 3.42 -7.49 13.36
C TRP A 37 2.82 -7.37 14.75
N PRO A 38 3.62 -7.62 15.82
CA PRO A 38 3.15 -7.38 17.17
C PRO A 38 3.08 -5.89 17.48
N LYS A 39 2.18 -5.54 18.40
CA LYS A 39 2.08 -4.17 18.92
C LYS A 39 3.45 -3.66 19.37
N GLY A 40 3.77 -2.43 19.00
CA GLY A 40 4.98 -1.75 19.44
C GLY A 40 6.14 -1.79 18.49
N VAL A 41 6.10 -2.65 17.46
CA VAL A 41 7.15 -2.65 16.43
C VAL A 41 6.89 -1.58 15.37
N ARG A 42 7.92 -1.20 14.64
CA ARG A 42 7.79 -0.35 13.47
C ARG A 42 7.84 -1.20 12.22
N VAL A 43 6.89 -0.99 11.31
CA VAL A 43 6.87 -1.69 10.02
C VAL A 43 8.03 -1.20 9.16
N PHE A 44 8.23 0.11 9.15
CA PHE A 44 9.36 0.76 8.47
C PHE A 44 9.60 2.13 9.09
N ASP A 45 10.81 2.64 8.89
CA ASP A 45 11.21 3.98 9.34
C ASP A 45 11.21 4.95 8.15
N MET A 46 10.90 6.21 8.44
CA MET A 46 11.06 7.29 7.47
C MET A 46 12.50 7.30 6.96
N GLY A 47 12.66 7.41 5.65
CA GLY A 47 13.98 7.43 5.01
C GLY A 47 14.48 6.06 4.53
N GLU A 48 13.87 4.94 4.98
CA GLU A 48 14.19 3.63 4.45
C GLU A 48 13.71 3.50 3.00
N ILE A 49 14.43 2.73 2.20
CA ILE A 49 13.97 2.42 0.84
C ILE A 49 12.76 1.50 0.92
N GLY A 50 11.66 1.91 0.27
CA GLY A 50 10.43 1.13 0.24
C GLY A 50 10.51 0.00 -0.76
N LEU A 51 10.28 -1.24 -0.31
CA LEU A 51 10.35 -2.45 -1.15
C LEU A 51 9.01 -3.16 -1.27
N GLU A 52 8.01 -2.77 -0.47
CA GLU A 52 6.74 -3.47 -0.40
C GLU A 52 5.58 -2.51 -0.16
N LEU A 53 4.43 -2.87 -0.73
CA LEU A 53 3.13 -2.35 -0.34
C LEU A 53 2.55 -3.30 0.70
N TYR A 54 1.86 -2.77 1.72
CA TYR A 54 1.14 -3.57 2.70
C TYR A 54 -0.35 -3.20 2.70
N ILE A 55 -1.21 -4.22 2.84
CA ILE A 55 -2.66 -4.04 2.99
C ILE A 55 -3.03 -4.61 4.36
N ILE A 56 -3.64 -3.80 5.22
CA ILE A 56 -4.00 -4.24 6.56
C ILE A 56 -5.25 -5.12 6.50
N ILE A 57 -5.17 -6.32 7.06
CA ILE A 57 -6.31 -7.23 7.21
C ILE A 57 -7.02 -6.96 8.53
N ASP A 58 -6.24 -6.81 9.61
CA ASP A 58 -6.74 -6.63 10.96
C ASP A 58 -5.67 -5.92 11.77
N GLY A 59 -6.07 -5.01 12.64
CA GLY A 59 -5.17 -4.27 13.50
C GLY A 59 -5.18 -2.78 13.23
N ARG A 60 -4.13 -2.10 13.67
CA ARG A 60 -4.05 -0.64 13.58
C ARG A 60 -2.59 -0.19 13.50
N VAL A 61 -2.31 0.73 12.57
CA VAL A 61 -0.97 1.26 12.32
C VAL A 61 -1.02 2.79 12.33
N GLY A 62 -0.14 3.42 13.10
CA GLY A 62 -0.02 4.87 13.17
C GLY A 62 1.08 5.37 12.25
N ILE A 63 0.83 6.47 11.54
CA ILE A 63 1.76 7.07 10.61
C ILE A 63 2.30 8.36 11.19
N SER A 64 3.62 8.48 11.27
CA SER A 64 4.32 9.65 11.83
C SER A 64 5.33 10.19 10.84
N VAL A 65 5.43 11.52 10.77
CA VAL A 65 6.46 12.23 10.00
C VAL A 65 7.49 12.89 10.91
N ASP A 66 7.45 12.60 12.22
CA ASP A 66 8.43 13.12 13.16
C ASP A 66 9.80 12.50 12.88
N PRO A 67 10.87 13.31 12.73
CA PRO A 67 12.22 12.77 12.53
C PRO A 67 12.70 11.88 13.66
N ASP A 68 12.17 12.06 14.87
CA ASP A 68 12.48 11.21 16.03
C ASP A 68 11.45 10.08 16.09
N PRO A 69 11.82 8.83 15.72
CA PRO A 69 10.86 7.72 15.72
C PRO A 69 10.41 7.30 17.12
N SER A 70 11.06 7.76 18.20
CA SER A 70 10.63 7.49 19.57
C SER A 70 9.38 8.30 19.93
N ARG A 71 9.10 9.37 19.21
CA ARG A 71 7.90 10.18 19.40
C ARG A 71 6.73 9.56 18.65
N GLN A 72 5.64 9.30 19.36
CA GLN A 72 4.45 8.69 18.77
C GLN A 72 3.38 9.74 18.52
N VAL A 73 3.71 10.69 17.64
CA VAL A 73 2.78 11.71 17.17
C VAL A 73 2.34 11.33 15.77
N PHE A 74 1.09 10.91 15.62
CA PHE A 74 0.59 10.36 14.37
C PHE A 74 -0.22 11.39 13.58
N ILE A 75 0.04 11.49 12.29
CA ILE A 75 -0.74 12.30 11.36
C ILE A 75 -1.96 11.54 10.84
N SER A 76 -1.93 10.21 10.91
CA SER A 76 -3.06 9.37 10.55
C SER A 76 -2.94 8.00 11.22
N GLU A 77 -4.05 7.30 11.32
CA GLU A 77 -4.10 5.90 11.74
C GLU A 77 -4.76 5.08 10.65
N LEU A 78 -4.16 3.95 10.33
CA LEU A 78 -4.64 3.02 9.32
C LEU A 78 -5.24 1.80 10.00
N LYS A 79 -6.28 1.24 9.38
CA LYS A 79 -7.05 0.12 9.90
C LYS A 79 -7.31 -0.91 8.80
N ALA A 80 -8.08 -1.93 9.10
CA ALA A 80 -8.43 -2.98 8.15
C ALA A 80 -8.92 -2.39 6.82
N GLY A 81 -8.36 -2.87 5.72
CA GLY A 81 -8.66 -2.42 4.38
C GLY A 81 -7.79 -1.27 3.88
N ASP A 82 -7.09 -0.57 4.77
CA ASP A 82 -6.16 0.49 4.36
C ASP A 82 -4.84 -0.10 3.88
N SER A 83 -4.16 0.65 3.02
CA SER A 83 -2.85 0.25 2.50
C SER A 83 -1.79 1.29 2.86
N LEU A 84 -0.54 0.85 2.93
CA LEU A 84 0.59 1.72 3.18
C LEU A 84 1.75 1.35 2.25
N GLY A 85 2.44 2.37 1.77
CA GLY A 85 3.61 2.19 0.92
C GLY A 85 3.30 1.88 -0.53
N GLU A 86 2.14 2.29 -1.06
CA GLU A 86 1.77 1.95 -2.45
C GLU A 86 2.73 2.52 -3.50
N MET A 87 3.35 3.68 -3.24
CA MET A 87 4.32 4.23 -4.19
C MET A 87 5.60 3.40 -4.30
N ALA A 88 5.90 2.58 -3.30
CA ALA A 88 7.04 1.66 -3.33
C ALA A 88 6.95 0.63 -4.45
N LEU A 89 5.76 0.40 -5.00
CA LEU A 89 5.59 -0.50 -6.15
C LEU A 89 6.14 0.09 -7.45
N ILE A 90 6.21 1.41 -7.53
CA ILE A 90 6.53 2.13 -8.76
C ILE A 90 7.96 2.70 -8.72
N ASP A 91 8.28 3.37 -7.63
CA ASP A 91 9.58 4.01 -7.47
C ASP A 91 10.31 3.37 -6.29
N ASN A 92 11.59 3.45 -6.24
CA ASN A 92 12.39 2.93 -5.13
C ASN A 92 12.82 4.09 -4.22
N GLU A 93 11.90 5.02 -3.98
CA GLU A 93 12.16 6.19 -3.16
C GLU A 93 12.12 5.87 -1.67
N PRO A 94 12.80 6.65 -0.84
CA PRO A 94 12.73 6.49 0.60
C PRO A 94 11.30 6.69 1.13
N ARG A 95 10.97 5.96 2.20
CA ARG A 95 9.68 6.10 2.88
C ARG A 95 9.54 7.55 3.38
N SER A 96 8.37 8.13 3.13
CA SER A 96 8.06 9.51 3.53
C SER A 96 7.60 9.62 4.99
N ALA A 97 7.38 8.50 5.66
CA ALA A 97 6.86 8.45 7.02
C ALA A 97 7.33 7.19 7.73
N THR A 98 7.17 7.15 9.06
CA THR A 98 7.40 5.98 9.89
C THR A 98 6.05 5.34 10.20
N ALA A 99 5.96 4.01 10.12
CA ALA A 99 4.75 3.26 10.44
C ALA A 99 4.92 2.50 11.76
N HIS A 100 4.08 2.83 12.74
CA HIS A 100 4.10 2.24 14.09
C HIS A 100 2.92 1.29 14.25
N VAL A 101 3.17 0.09 14.74
CA VAL A 101 2.10 -0.89 15.00
C VAL A 101 1.48 -0.60 16.37
N LEU A 102 0.22 -0.15 16.36
CA LEU A 102 -0.51 0.27 17.58
C LEU A 102 -1.26 -0.87 18.26
N GLU A 103 -1.59 -1.91 17.51
CA GLU A 103 -2.21 -3.16 17.96
C GLU A 103 -1.61 -4.30 17.18
N ASP A 104 -1.67 -5.52 17.70
CA ASP A 104 -1.25 -6.69 16.92
C ASP A 104 -1.94 -6.65 15.55
N THR A 105 -1.17 -6.69 14.48
CA THR A 105 -1.67 -6.43 13.13
C THR A 105 -1.33 -7.59 12.21
N GLN A 106 -2.30 -7.97 11.38
CA GLN A 106 -2.11 -8.89 10.27
C GLN A 106 -2.29 -8.11 8.97
N ALA A 107 -1.40 -8.36 8.02
CA ALA A 107 -1.40 -7.67 6.74
C ALA A 107 -0.99 -8.61 5.61
N LEU A 108 -1.16 -8.14 4.38
CA LEU A 108 -0.65 -8.79 3.19
C LEU A 108 0.41 -7.88 2.57
N ALA A 109 1.56 -8.45 2.22
CA ALA A 109 2.66 -7.74 1.59
C ALA A 109 2.70 -8.03 0.10
N LEU A 110 2.93 -7.01 -0.69
CA LEU A 110 3.18 -7.14 -2.14
C LEU A 110 4.58 -6.60 -2.43
N ASP A 111 5.48 -7.50 -2.81
CA ASP A 111 6.86 -7.19 -3.14
C ASP A 111 6.95 -6.46 -4.48
N ASN A 112 7.74 -5.37 -4.53
CA ASN A 112 7.84 -4.55 -5.74
C ASN A 112 8.50 -5.28 -6.91
N GLU A 113 9.47 -6.15 -6.69
CA GLU A 113 10.10 -6.91 -7.77
C GLU A 113 9.12 -7.88 -8.41
N LYS A 114 8.34 -8.58 -7.59
CA LYS A 114 7.30 -9.50 -8.09
C LYS A 114 6.23 -8.74 -8.84
N PHE A 115 5.82 -7.59 -8.33
CA PHE A 115 4.84 -6.72 -8.99
C PHE A 115 5.36 -6.24 -10.34
N GLN A 116 6.59 -5.75 -10.40
CA GLN A 116 7.19 -5.26 -11.64
C GLN A 116 7.35 -6.39 -12.67
N GLY A 117 7.69 -7.59 -12.22
CA GLY A 117 7.72 -8.76 -13.10
C GLY A 117 6.37 -9.05 -13.72
N LEU A 118 5.30 -8.97 -12.94
CA LEU A 118 3.94 -9.13 -13.43
C LEU A 118 3.57 -8.02 -14.42
N LEU A 119 3.95 -6.78 -14.10
CA LEU A 119 3.69 -5.62 -14.95
C LEU A 119 4.36 -5.75 -16.31
N LEU A 120 5.58 -6.27 -16.36
CA LEU A 120 6.29 -6.51 -17.62
C LEU A 120 5.61 -7.58 -18.45
N SER A 121 5.00 -8.59 -17.82
CA SER A 121 4.25 -9.64 -18.49
C SER A 121 2.87 -9.19 -18.95
N TYR A 122 2.26 -8.24 -18.24
CA TYR A 122 0.91 -7.73 -18.52
C TYR A 122 0.92 -6.20 -18.47
N PRO A 123 1.48 -5.54 -19.49
CA PRO A 123 1.65 -4.07 -19.48
C PRO A 123 0.36 -3.27 -19.35
N GLU A 124 -0.78 -3.85 -19.70
CA GLU A 124 -2.08 -3.21 -19.58
C GLU A 124 -2.44 -2.88 -18.11
N LEU A 125 -1.82 -3.56 -17.14
CA LEU A 125 -1.97 -3.19 -15.73
C LEU A 125 -1.49 -1.75 -15.50
N GLY A 126 -0.41 -1.36 -16.19
CA GLY A 126 0.15 -0.02 -16.08
C GLY A 126 -0.80 1.06 -16.56
N ILE A 127 -1.63 0.78 -17.57
CA ILE A 127 -2.61 1.74 -18.06
C ILE A 127 -3.63 2.08 -16.98
N GLY A 128 -4.14 1.07 -16.28
CA GLY A 128 -5.07 1.29 -15.16
C GLY A 128 -4.44 2.09 -14.03
N MET A 129 -3.18 1.81 -13.73
CA MET A 129 -2.43 2.54 -12.70
C MET A 129 -2.19 3.99 -13.11
N LEU A 130 -1.86 4.24 -14.38
CA LEU A 130 -1.71 5.60 -14.89
C LEU A 130 -3.01 6.38 -14.80
N ARG A 131 -4.15 5.75 -15.03
CA ARG A 131 -5.47 6.39 -14.84
C ARG A 131 -5.69 6.79 -13.38
N ALA A 132 -5.36 5.92 -12.43
CA ALA A 132 -5.47 6.21 -11.01
C ALA A 132 -4.60 7.41 -10.63
N LEU A 133 -3.35 7.43 -11.10
CA LEU A 133 -2.43 8.54 -10.84
C LEU A 133 -2.90 9.84 -11.51
N SER A 134 -3.44 9.76 -12.72
CA SER A 134 -4.00 10.91 -13.42
C SER A 134 -5.16 11.53 -12.63
N GLN A 135 -6.05 10.72 -12.09
CA GLN A 135 -7.15 11.21 -11.25
C GLN A 135 -6.65 11.87 -9.97
N ARG A 136 -5.62 11.30 -9.36
CA ARG A 136 -5.01 11.89 -8.16
C ARG A 136 -4.40 13.26 -8.46
N LEU A 137 -3.70 13.38 -9.58
CA LEU A 137 -3.12 14.65 -10.02
C LEU A 137 -4.19 15.70 -10.31
N ARG A 138 -5.28 15.31 -10.98
CA ARG A 138 -6.41 16.23 -11.24
C ARG A 138 -7.05 16.72 -9.95
N ALA A 139 -7.23 15.87 -8.97
CA ALA A 139 -7.78 16.24 -7.67
C ALA A 139 -6.89 17.25 -6.96
N LEU A 140 -5.58 17.08 -7.03
CA LEU A 140 -4.62 18.04 -6.46
C LEU A 140 -4.64 19.39 -7.19
N SER A 141 -4.74 19.36 -8.53
CA SER A 141 -4.84 20.59 -9.34
C SER A 141 -6.09 21.41 -9.02
N VAL A 142 -7.24 20.75 -8.86
CA VAL A 142 -8.49 21.42 -8.47
C VAL A 142 -8.35 22.10 -7.12
N LYS A 143 -7.66 21.46 -6.15
CA LYS A 143 -7.42 22.05 -4.84
C LYS A 143 -6.51 23.27 -4.91
N GLN A 144 -5.52 23.27 -5.81
CA GLN A 144 -4.60 24.38 -5.98
C GLN A 144 -5.25 25.58 -6.68
N ASP A 145 -6.22 25.35 -7.56
CA ASP A 145 -6.90 26.39 -8.33
C ASP A 145 -7.98 27.14 -7.51
N ARG A 146 -8.15 26.80 -6.26
CA ARG A 146 -9.11 27.46 -5.35
C ARG A 146 -8.45 28.53 -4.45
#